data_3dd156e62d4f97f56d5b47bb41d72f4c
#
_entry.id   3dd156e62d4f97f56d5b47bb41d72f4c
#
_cell.length_a   1.000
_cell.length_b   1.000
_cell.length_c   1.000
_cell.angle_alpha   90.00
_cell.angle_beta   90.00
_cell.angle_gamma   90.00
#
_symmetry.space_group_name_H-M   'P 1'
#
loop_
_entity.id
_entity.type
_entity.pdbx_description
1 polymer ?
#
loop_
_entity_poly.entity_id
_entity_poly.type
_entity_poly.pdbx_seq_one_letter_code
_entity_poly.pdbx_strand_id
1 'polypeptide(L)'
;ALDMHGFSVSVCELADGDEKFLKQAVQVLAWPGCLSAVKPAVLPLPDGLTPIRAPASAHAPTKAFLTNCCEVLIAAEDDLNLLDAKSGDGDTGSTLAGASRALIGAMDTLPLADHTQLYRAIGLELSQTMGGSSGVLLAIFFAAAGDASSSGQTMRDALVSGLDRMRQIGGANPGDRTMVDALLPALEALSDGLPAAATAARKGALYTASLTSAKAGRASYINAEQLNGHIDPGAEAVARLFEHLAS
;
A
#
# COMPACT_ATOMS: atom_id res chain seq x y z
N ALA A 1 -22.47 4.91 2.29
CA ALA A 1 -21.86 6.24 2.26
C ALA A 1 -22.77 7.18 1.49
N LEU A 2 -23.77 7.75 2.18
CA LEU A 2 -24.83 8.53 1.54
C LEU A 2 -24.46 9.99 1.29
N ASP A 3 -23.32 10.45 1.79
CA ASP A 3 -22.88 11.85 1.70
C ASP A 3 -21.41 11.98 1.23
N MET A 4 -20.97 11.05 0.42
CA MET A 4 -19.62 11.08 -0.15
C MET A 4 -19.66 11.61 -1.58
N HIS A 5 -18.88 12.65 -1.84
CA HIS A 5 -18.63 13.11 -3.20
C HIS A 5 -17.68 12.13 -3.91
N GLY A 6 -18.11 11.64 -5.06
CA GLY A 6 -17.32 10.69 -5.84
C GLY A 6 -18.02 10.30 -7.12
N PHE A 7 -17.33 9.51 -7.92
CA PHE A 7 -17.90 8.87 -9.11
C PHE A 7 -17.43 7.40 -9.14
N SER A 8 -18.21 6.58 -9.79
CA SER A 8 -17.87 5.18 -10.03
C SER A 8 -17.84 4.94 -11.53
N VAL A 9 -16.84 4.21 -11.96
CA VAL A 9 -16.73 3.74 -13.36
C VAL A 9 -16.80 2.23 -13.33
N SER A 10 -17.78 1.68 -14.03
CA SER A 10 -17.91 0.23 -14.19
C SER A 10 -17.67 -0.14 -15.64
N VAL A 11 -16.88 -1.17 -15.86
CA VAL A 11 -16.62 -1.73 -17.19
C VAL A 11 -17.08 -3.19 -17.15
N CYS A 12 -17.96 -3.55 -18.08
CA CYS A 12 -18.39 -4.93 -18.25
C CYS A 12 -18.45 -5.29 -19.74
N GLU A 13 -18.13 -6.53 -20.02
CA GLU A 13 -18.35 -7.10 -21.35
C GLU A 13 -19.83 -7.37 -21.53
N LEU A 14 -20.37 -6.95 -22.66
CA LEU A 14 -21.78 -7.13 -23.00
C LEU A 14 -21.89 -8.13 -24.16
N ALA A 15 -22.74 -9.12 -24.01
CA ALA A 15 -23.15 -9.96 -25.15
C ALA A 15 -24.11 -9.19 -26.07
N ASP A 16 -24.25 -9.67 -27.32
CA ASP A 16 -25.15 -9.08 -28.27
C ASP A 16 -26.58 -9.00 -27.71
N GLY A 17 -27.09 -7.80 -27.63
CA GLY A 17 -28.46 -7.52 -27.15
C GLY A 17 -28.58 -7.20 -25.66
N ASP A 18 -27.49 -7.28 -24.85
CA ASP A 18 -27.55 -6.95 -23.43
C ASP A 18 -27.69 -5.44 -23.17
N GLU A 19 -27.29 -4.61 -24.11
CA GLU A 19 -27.41 -3.15 -24.04
C GLU A 19 -28.86 -2.69 -23.73
N LYS A 20 -29.85 -3.43 -24.20
CA LYS A 20 -31.27 -3.13 -23.91
C LYS A 20 -31.58 -3.16 -22.40
N PHE A 21 -30.93 -4.04 -21.63
CA PHE A 21 -31.18 -4.12 -20.20
C PHE A 21 -30.56 -2.94 -19.44
N LEU A 22 -29.41 -2.42 -19.90
CA LEU A 22 -28.81 -1.23 -19.33
C LEU A 22 -29.61 0.05 -19.61
N LYS A 23 -30.35 0.06 -20.74
CA LYS A 23 -31.17 1.20 -21.16
C LYS A 23 -32.59 1.15 -20.62
N GLN A 24 -33.01 0.07 -19.97
CA GLN A 24 -34.35 -0.02 -19.38
C GLN A 24 -34.51 1.00 -18.24
N ALA A 25 -35.70 1.60 -18.20
CA ALA A 25 -36.08 2.43 -17.07
C ALA A 25 -36.22 1.59 -15.82
N VAL A 26 -35.45 1.95 -14.76
CA VAL A 26 -35.52 1.31 -13.46
C VAL A 26 -36.00 2.33 -12.43
N GLN A 27 -36.77 1.87 -11.44
CA GLN A 27 -37.32 2.74 -10.39
C GLN A 27 -36.33 2.96 -9.23
N VAL A 28 -35.05 2.68 -9.43
CA VAL A 28 -34.01 2.85 -8.39
C VAL A 28 -33.44 4.24 -8.52
N LEU A 29 -33.67 5.09 -7.54
CA LEU A 29 -33.21 6.49 -7.52
C LEU A 29 -31.68 6.64 -7.64
N ALA A 30 -30.93 5.63 -7.20
CA ALA A 30 -29.48 5.63 -7.29
C ALA A 30 -28.93 5.26 -8.68
N TRP A 31 -29.80 4.84 -9.63
CA TRP A 31 -29.41 4.53 -11.00
C TRP A 31 -29.86 5.64 -11.94
N PRO A 32 -28.94 6.51 -12.39
CA PRO A 32 -29.29 7.66 -13.23
C PRO A 32 -29.66 7.28 -14.69
N GLY A 33 -29.62 6.00 -15.01
CA GLY A 33 -29.79 5.50 -16.38
C GLY A 33 -28.46 5.34 -17.12
N CYS A 34 -28.54 4.82 -18.33
CA CYS A 34 -27.39 4.65 -19.21
C CYS A 34 -27.56 5.51 -20.45
N LEU A 35 -26.54 6.28 -20.80
CA LEU A 35 -26.48 6.96 -22.10
C LEU A 35 -26.18 5.95 -23.21
N SER A 36 -26.53 6.29 -24.44
CA SER A 36 -26.20 5.45 -25.59
C SER A 36 -24.71 5.21 -25.68
N ALA A 37 -24.30 3.94 -25.75
CA ALA A 37 -22.92 3.58 -25.93
C ALA A 37 -22.42 4.11 -27.28
N VAL A 38 -21.39 4.93 -27.26
CA VAL A 38 -20.66 5.35 -28.46
C VAL A 38 -19.40 4.51 -28.54
N LYS A 39 -19.05 4.06 -29.74
CA LYS A 39 -17.78 3.36 -29.94
C LYS A 39 -16.64 4.28 -29.49
N PRO A 40 -15.85 3.90 -28.49
CA PRO A 40 -14.80 4.77 -27.98
C PRO A 40 -13.74 4.99 -29.07
N ALA A 41 -13.27 6.23 -29.19
CA ALA A 41 -12.07 6.52 -29.96
C ALA A 41 -10.87 6.13 -29.08
N VAL A 42 -10.14 5.10 -29.48
CA VAL A 42 -8.90 4.73 -28.82
C VAL A 42 -7.84 5.77 -29.22
N LEU A 43 -7.46 6.60 -28.26
CA LEU A 43 -6.34 7.53 -28.45
C LEU A 43 -5.03 6.80 -28.09
N PRO A 44 -3.97 6.95 -28.90
CA PRO A 44 -2.66 6.43 -28.49
C PRO A 44 -2.22 7.14 -27.21
N LEU A 45 -1.52 6.41 -26.33
CA LEU A 45 -0.89 7.02 -25.18
C LEU A 45 0.12 8.07 -25.67
N PRO A 46 0.10 9.29 -25.11
CA PRO A 46 1.15 10.28 -25.41
C PRO A 46 2.53 9.72 -25.14
N ASP A 47 3.51 10.12 -25.97
CA ASP A 47 4.91 9.77 -25.73
C ASP A 47 5.36 10.24 -24.35
N GLY A 48 6.14 9.41 -23.66
CA GLY A 48 6.67 9.72 -22.33
C GLY A 48 5.79 9.30 -21.14
N LEU A 49 4.59 8.77 -21.36
CA LEU A 49 3.77 8.21 -20.27
C LEU A 49 4.12 6.77 -19.90
N THR A 50 4.91 6.08 -20.71
CA THR A 50 5.41 4.75 -20.36
C THR A 50 6.47 4.88 -19.27
N PRO A 51 6.31 4.22 -18.11
CA PRO A 51 7.30 4.27 -17.05
C PRO A 51 8.66 3.78 -17.56
N ILE A 52 9.71 4.57 -17.30
CA ILE A 52 11.09 4.16 -17.60
C ILE A 52 11.50 3.14 -16.54
N ARG A 53 11.73 1.89 -16.95
CA ARG A 53 12.23 0.83 -16.08
C ARG A 53 13.74 0.76 -16.16
N ALA A 54 14.41 0.70 -15.02
CA ALA A 54 15.83 0.42 -14.97
C ALA A 54 16.12 -1.00 -15.48
N PRO A 55 17.27 -1.24 -16.11
CA PRO A 55 17.68 -2.59 -16.51
C PRO A 55 17.71 -3.55 -15.32
N ALA A 56 17.24 -4.76 -15.54
CA ALA A 56 17.32 -5.82 -14.53
C ALA A 56 18.80 -6.12 -14.19
N SER A 57 19.05 -6.41 -12.91
CA SER A 57 20.38 -6.84 -12.47
C SER A 57 20.24 -7.88 -11.35
N ALA A 58 21.13 -8.86 -11.34
CA ALA A 58 21.11 -9.93 -10.35
C ALA A 58 21.94 -9.58 -9.12
N HIS A 59 21.34 -9.79 -7.93
CA HIS A 59 22.04 -9.73 -6.65
C HIS A 59 21.37 -10.69 -5.67
N ALA A 60 21.96 -11.86 -5.46
CA ALA A 60 21.36 -12.93 -4.69
C ALA A 60 20.98 -12.55 -3.25
N PRO A 61 21.83 -11.80 -2.48
CA PRO A 61 21.44 -11.37 -1.14
C PRO A 61 20.19 -10.47 -1.14
N THR A 62 20.11 -9.50 -2.04
CA THR A 62 18.92 -8.61 -2.15
C THR A 62 17.68 -9.40 -2.57
N LYS A 63 17.81 -10.34 -3.49
CA LYS A 63 16.71 -11.21 -3.90
C LYS A 63 16.17 -12.00 -2.70
N ALA A 64 17.07 -12.66 -1.95
CA ALA A 64 16.69 -13.43 -0.78
C ALA A 64 16.02 -12.54 0.30
N PHE A 65 16.60 -11.39 0.58
CA PHE A 65 16.04 -10.43 1.54
C PHE A 65 14.62 -9.99 1.16
N LEU A 66 14.40 -9.56 -0.07
CA LEU A 66 13.08 -9.13 -0.53
C LEU A 66 12.08 -10.28 -0.56
N THR A 67 12.51 -11.48 -0.98
CA THR A 67 11.65 -12.67 -0.96
C THR A 67 11.19 -12.97 0.46
N ASN A 68 12.09 -12.98 1.44
CA ASN A 68 11.75 -13.21 2.84
C ASN A 68 10.78 -12.15 3.37
N CYS A 69 10.98 -10.87 3.06
CA CYS A 69 10.06 -9.80 3.42
C CYS A 69 8.65 -10.04 2.85
N CYS A 70 8.57 -10.42 1.58
CA CYS A 70 7.30 -10.72 0.92
C CYS A 70 6.61 -11.95 1.53
N GLU A 71 7.36 -13.02 1.84
CA GLU A 71 6.82 -14.25 2.43
C GLU A 71 6.21 -14.00 3.82
N VAL A 72 6.80 -13.14 4.63
CA VAL A 72 6.23 -12.72 5.94
C VAL A 72 4.88 -12.06 5.76
N LEU A 73 4.75 -11.15 4.80
CA LEU A 73 3.49 -10.45 4.54
C LEU A 73 2.43 -11.39 3.94
N ILE A 74 2.83 -12.33 3.10
CA ILE A 74 1.94 -13.38 2.58
C ILE A 74 1.45 -14.29 3.71
N ALA A 75 2.34 -14.72 4.59
CA ALA A 75 1.98 -15.58 5.73
C ALA A 75 1.05 -14.88 6.74
N ALA A 76 1.08 -13.55 6.79
CA ALA A 76 0.25 -12.74 7.68
C ALA A 76 -1.15 -12.41 7.09
N GLU A 77 -1.49 -12.84 5.88
CA GLU A 77 -2.68 -12.43 5.13
C GLU A 77 -3.96 -12.55 5.95
N ASP A 78 -4.26 -13.75 6.47
CA ASP A 78 -5.51 -14.01 7.19
C ASP A 78 -5.59 -13.22 8.50
N ASP A 79 -4.50 -13.15 9.26
CA ASP A 79 -4.47 -12.40 10.52
C ASP A 79 -4.68 -10.90 10.32
N LEU A 80 -4.06 -10.33 9.28
CA LEU A 80 -4.21 -8.91 8.95
C LEU A 80 -5.62 -8.60 8.45
N ASN A 81 -6.23 -9.51 7.67
CA ASN A 81 -7.64 -9.38 7.27
C ASN A 81 -8.57 -9.43 8.48
N LEU A 82 -8.31 -10.32 9.45
CA LEU A 82 -9.09 -10.40 10.69
C LEU A 82 -8.96 -9.13 11.55
N LEU A 83 -7.79 -8.52 11.59
CA LEU A 83 -7.59 -7.23 12.26
C LEU A 83 -8.33 -6.11 11.53
N ASP A 84 -8.21 -6.07 10.22
CA ASP A 84 -8.83 -5.04 9.39
C ASP A 84 -10.37 -5.14 9.41
N ALA A 85 -10.93 -6.32 9.43
CA ALA A 85 -12.39 -6.52 9.54
C ALA A 85 -13.02 -5.87 10.79
N LYS A 86 -12.22 -5.52 11.80
CA LYS A 86 -12.68 -4.82 13.02
C LYS A 86 -12.68 -3.30 12.86
N SER A 87 -11.89 -2.75 11.93
CA SER A 87 -11.69 -1.31 11.76
C SER A 87 -11.69 -0.85 10.31
N GLY A 88 -11.97 -1.73 9.37
CA GLY A 88 -11.96 -1.49 7.92
C GLY A 88 -12.91 -2.44 7.20
N ASP A 89 -12.53 -2.84 6.00
CA ASP A 89 -13.31 -3.77 5.14
C ASP A 89 -12.72 -5.18 5.07
N GLY A 90 -11.65 -5.47 5.83
CA GLY A 90 -11.10 -6.80 5.97
C GLY A 90 -10.18 -7.23 4.82
N ASP A 91 -9.58 -6.31 4.08
CA ASP A 91 -8.81 -6.61 2.88
C ASP A 91 -7.31 -6.22 2.95
N THR A 92 -6.84 -5.62 4.06
CA THR A 92 -5.46 -5.18 4.21
C THR A 92 -4.46 -6.33 4.02
N GLY A 93 -4.74 -7.49 4.58
CA GLY A 93 -3.90 -8.68 4.42
C GLY A 93 -3.83 -9.14 2.97
N SER A 94 -4.97 -9.27 2.30
CA SER A 94 -5.05 -9.67 0.90
C SER A 94 -4.36 -8.66 -0.04
N THR A 95 -4.47 -7.37 0.27
CA THR A 95 -3.82 -6.30 -0.49
C THR A 95 -2.29 -6.40 -0.37
N LEU A 96 -1.75 -6.57 0.84
CA LEU A 96 -0.31 -6.72 1.07
C LEU A 96 0.24 -8.04 0.51
N ALA A 97 -0.47 -9.14 0.69
CA ALA A 97 -0.07 -10.45 0.16
C ALA A 97 -0.11 -10.47 -1.36
N GLY A 98 -1.11 -9.86 -1.99
CA GLY A 98 -1.21 -9.72 -3.44
C GLY A 98 -0.03 -8.94 -4.03
N ALA A 99 0.30 -7.78 -3.45
CA ALA A 99 1.46 -6.99 -3.83
C ALA A 99 2.79 -7.75 -3.61
N SER A 100 2.90 -8.49 -2.51
CA SER A 100 4.07 -9.32 -2.21
C SER A 100 4.27 -10.44 -3.23
N ARG A 101 3.19 -11.14 -3.62
CA ARG A 101 3.23 -12.16 -4.69
C ARG A 101 3.64 -11.56 -6.03
N ALA A 102 3.13 -10.37 -6.37
CA ALA A 102 3.50 -9.66 -7.59
C ALA A 102 4.98 -9.28 -7.59
N LEU A 103 5.52 -8.76 -6.48
CA LEU A 103 6.94 -8.45 -6.33
C LEU A 103 7.81 -9.70 -6.47
N ILE A 104 7.42 -10.84 -5.86
CA ILE A 104 8.14 -12.12 -6.04
C ILE A 104 8.15 -12.51 -7.52
N GLY A 105 7.02 -12.39 -8.22
CA GLY A 105 6.94 -12.67 -9.65
C GLY A 105 7.78 -11.75 -10.52
N ALA A 106 8.02 -10.53 -10.08
CA ALA A 106 8.81 -9.53 -10.79
C ALA A 106 10.32 -9.58 -10.49
N MET A 107 10.79 -10.39 -9.53
CA MET A 107 12.17 -10.37 -9.01
C MET A 107 13.25 -10.43 -10.10
N ASP A 108 13.04 -11.22 -11.15
CA ASP A 108 14.02 -11.38 -12.22
C ASP A 108 14.07 -10.17 -13.19
N THR A 109 13.13 -9.25 -13.06
CA THR A 109 13.05 -8.01 -13.83
C THR A 109 13.49 -6.78 -13.04
N LEU A 110 13.77 -6.94 -11.74
CA LEU A 110 14.16 -5.84 -10.85
C LEU A 110 15.67 -5.55 -10.93
N PRO A 111 16.09 -4.29 -10.72
CA PRO A 111 17.50 -3.87 -10.65
C PRO A 111 18.09 -4.18 -9.26
N LEU A 112 18.21 -5.46 -8.89
CA LEU A 112 18.56 -5.92 -7.55
C LEU A 112 19.95 -5.49 -7.04
N ALA A 113 20.87 -5.18 -7.95
CA ALA A 113 22.21 -4.74 -7.60
C ALA A 113 22.34 -3.21 -7.38
N ASP A 114 21.29 -2.45 -7.72
CA ASP A 114 21.27 -0.99 -7.57
C ASP A 114 20.13 -0.58 -6.64
N HIS A 115 20.43 -0.29 -5.38
CA HIS A 115 19.43 0.03 -4.38
C HIS A 115 18.57 1.26 -4.72
N THR A 116 19.16 2.28 -5.36
CA THR A 116 18.45 3.49 -5.79
C THR A 116 17.38 3.17 -6.82
N GLN A 117 17.75 2.42 -7.85
CA GLN A 117 16.80 2.00 -8.88
C GLN A 117 15.82 0.96 -8.35
N LEU A 118 16.25 0.12 -7.42
CA LEU A 118 15.41 -0.88 -6.80
C LEU A 118 14.24 -0.24 -6.02
N TYR A 119 14.49 0.79 -5.22
CA TYR A 119 13.40 1.52 -4.54
C TYR A 119 12.38 2.05 -5.54
N ARG A 120 12.83 2.70 -6.61
CA ARG A 120 11.94 3.22 -7.67
C ARG A 120 11.16 2.09 -8.36
N ALA A 121 11.81 0.97 -8.62
CA ALA A 121 11.17 -0.19 -9.25
C ALA A 121 10.12 -0.82 -8.33
N ILE A 122 10.40 -0.97 -7.03
CA ILE A 122 9.41 -1.43 -6.04
C ILE A 122 8.22 -0.47 -6.00
N GLY A 123 8.45 0.84 -5.94
CA GLY A 123 7.39 1.83 -5.97
C GLY A 123 6.50 1.70 -7.21
N LEU A 124 7.11 1.49 -8.37
CA LEU A 124 6.39 1.28 -9.62
C LEU A 124 5.54 0.00 -9.60
N GLU A 125 6.09 -1.13 -9.14
CA GLU A 125 5.34 -2.38 -9.02
C GLU A 125 4.16 -2.25 -8.07
N LEU A 126 4.35 -1.62 -6.91
CA LEU A 126 3.27 -1.38 -5.94
C LEU A 126 2.17 -0.48 -6.52
N SER A 127 2.52 0.53 -7.30
CA SER A 127 1.54 1.41 -7.95
C SER A 127 0.64 0.68 -8.94
N GLN A 128 1.10 -0.44 -9.50
CA GLN A 128 0.39 -1.23 -10.51
C GLN A 128 -0.36 -2.42 -9.93
N THR A 129 0.09 -2.93 -8.79
CA THR A 129 -0.39 -4.20 -8.22
C THR A 129 -1.15 -4.05 -6.92
N MET A 130 -0.95 -2.94 -6.21
CA MET A 130 -1.59 -2.69 -4.92
C MET A 130 -2.70 -1.66 -5.06
N GLY A 131 -3.91 -2.05 -4.76
CA GLY A 131 -5.08 -1.19 -4.83
C GLY A 131 -5.19 -0.18 -3.68
N GLY A 132 -6.13 0.74 -3.82
CA GLY A 132 -6.49 1.69 -2.78
C GLY A 132 -5.46 2.80 -2.54
N SER A 133 -5.68 3.59 -1.50
CA SER A 133 -4.77 4.68 -1.10
C SER A 133 -3.43 4.17 -0.58
N SER A 134 -3.39 3.00 0.05
CA SER A 134 -2.16 2.40 0.58
C SER A 134 -1.16 2.08 -0.52
N GLY A 135 -1.61 1.57 -1.68
CA GLY A 135 -0.74 1.31 -2.83
C GLY A 135 -0.09 2.58 -3.37
N VAL A 136 -0.87 3.65 -3.52
CA VAL A 136 -0.36 4.96 -3.95
C VAL A 136 0.64 5.52 -2.94
N LEU A 137 0.34 5.45 -1.64
CA LEU A 137 1.19 5.99 -0.59
C LEU A 137 2.50 5.21 -0.45
N LEU A 138 2.47 3.88 -0.53
CA LEU A 138 3.70 3.06 -0.53
C LEU A 138 4.52 3.26 -1.82
N ALA A 139 3.89 3.45 -2.96
CA ALA A 139 4.59 3.82 -4.19
C ALA A 139 5.34 5.15 -4.04
N ILE A 140 4.70 6.15 -3.43
CA ILE A 140 5.33 7.46 -3.11
C ILE A 140 6.49 7.29 -2.13
N PHE A 141 6.31 6.47 -1.08
CA PHE A 141 7.35 6.15 -0.11
C PHE A 141 8.60 5.61 -0.80
N PHE A 142 8.47 4.58 -1.60
CA PHE A 142 9.61 3.96 -2.28
C PHE A 142 10.22 4.85 -3.37
N ALA A 143 9.42 5.60 -4.13
CA ALA A 143 9.92 6.55 -5.11
C ALA A 143 10.78 7.63 -4.44
N ALA A 144 10.30 8.24 -3.36
CA ALA A 144 11.03 9.25 -2.62
C ALA A 144 12.29 8.69 -1.91
N ALA A 145 12.23 7.45 -1.41
CA ALA A 145 13.42 6.76 -0.88
C ALA A 145 14.48 6.56 -1.98
N GLY A 146 14.05 6.21 -3.20
CA GLY A 146 14.95 6.12 -4.36
C GLY A 146 15.60 7.46 -4.72
N ASP A 147 14.84 8.56 -4.67
CA ASP A 147 15.37 9.90 -4.93
C ASP A 147 16.37 10.34 -3.86
N ALA A 148 16.06 10.09 -2.60
CA ALA A 148 16.97 10.37 -1.48
C ALA A 148 18.26 9.54 -1.56
N SER A 149 18.14 8.24 -1.89
CA SER A 149 19.28 7.35 -2.11
C SER A 149 20.17 7.85 -3.27
N SER A 150 19.56 8.35 -4.36
CA SER A 150 20.32 8.93 -5.49
C SER A 150 21.12 10.19 -5.13
N SER A 151 20.69 10.87 -4.07
CA SER A 151 21.39 12.03 -3.50
C SER A 151 22.47 11.66 -2.47
N GLY A 152 22.78 10.37 -2.33
CA GLY A 152 23.85 9.87 -1.47
C GLY A 152 23.45 9.66 -0.01
N GLN A 153 22.16 9.66 0.33
CA GLN A 153 21.70 9.35 1.68
C GLN A 153 21.92 7.87 2.01
N THR A 154 22.12 7.59 3.30
CA THR A 154 22.17 6.21 3.78
C THR A 154 20.82 5.51 3.54
N MET A 155 20.81 4.18 3.56
CA MET A 155 19.57 3.40 3.43
C MET A 155 18.49 3.85 4.44
N ARG A 156 18.89 4.01 5.71
CA ARG A 156 17.99 4.49 6.76
C ARG A 156 17.41 5.87 6.44
N ASP A 157 18.27 6.83 6.09
CA ASP A 157 17.85 8.22 5.86
C ASP A 157 16.99 8.32 4.60
N ALA A 158 17.29 7.52 3.59
CA ALA A 158 16.46 7.42 2.38
C ALA A 158 15.04 6.88 2.71
N LEU A 159 14.93 5.85 3.55
CA LEU A 159 13.63 5.34 3.99
C LEU A 159 12.88 6.36 4.88
N VAL A 160 13.58 7.09 5.73
CA VAL A 160 12.98 8.20 6.51
C VAL A 160 12.45 9.29 5.56
N SER A 161 13.22 9.69 4.56
CA SER A 161 12.79 10.66 3.54
C SER A 161 11.56 10.16 2.76
N GLY A 162 11.52 8.86 2.45
CA GLY A 162 10.36 8.20 1.85
C GLY A 162 9.12 8.30 2.74
N LEU A 163 9.28 8.01 4.03
CA LEU A 163 8.20 8.11 5.01
C LEU A 163 7.69 9.54 5.17
N ASP A 164 8.56 10.51 5.23
CA ASP A 164 8.19 11.92 5.33
C ASP A 164 7.40 12.37 4.09
N ARG A 165 7.81 11.94 2.90
CA ARG A 165 7.06 12.23 1.68
C ARG A 165 5.69 11.57 1.67
N MET A 166 5.60 10.31 2.08
CA MET A 166 4.34 9.59 2.22
C MET A 166 3.39 10.32 3.19
N ARG A 167 3.91 10.77 4.34
CA ARG A 167 3.15 11.53 5.34
C ARG A 167 2.65 12.88 4.81
N GLN A 168 3.50 13.61 4.09
CA GLN A 168 3.13 14.89 3.48
C GLN A 168 1.97 14.77 2.51
N ILE A 169 1.92 13.70 1.72
CA ILE A 169 0.87 13.48 0.73
C ILE A 169 -0.38 12.84 1.36
N GLY A 170 -0.18 11.83 2.22
CA GLY A 170 -1.27 11.09 2.85
C GLY A 170 -1.88 11.78 4.08
N GLY A 171 -1.18 12.75 4.67
CA GLY A 171 -1.64 13.52 5.83
C GLY A 171 -1.55 12.80 7.17
N ALA A 172 -1.18 11.51 7.20
CA ALA A 172 -1.10 10.74 8.44
C ALA A 172 0.13 11.10 9.27
N ASN A 173 -0.06 11.22 10.58
CA ASN A 173 0.97 11.52 11.57
C ASN A 173 1.00 10.45 12.68
N PRO A 174 2.07 10.38 13.47
CA PRO A 174 2.07 9.56 14.67
C PRO A 174 0.87 9.88 15.58
N GLY A 175 0.18 8.87 16.04
CA GLY A 175 -1.06 8.98 16.81
C GLY A 175 -2.34 9.01 15.96
N ASP A 176 -2.24 8.90 14.65
CA ASP A 176 -3.40 8.86 13.75
C ASP A 176 -3.91 7.42 13.48
N ARG A 177 -3.35 6.43 14.17
CA ARG A 177 -3.72 5.02 14.09
C ARG A 177 -3.54 4.45 12.68
N THR A 178 -2.28 4.42 12.24
CA THR A 178 -1.87 3.94 10.92
C THR A 178 -0.54 3.19 11.01
N MET A 179 -0.07 2.63 9.90
CA MET A 179 1.28 2.04 9.79
C MET A 179 2.40 3.02 10.19
N VAL A 180 2.18 4.34 10.12
CA VAL A 180 3.16 5.35 10.52
C VAL A 180 3.56 5.22 11.98
N ASP A 181 2.61 4.81 12.85
CA ASP A 181 2.83 4.63 14.28
C ASP A 181 3.85 3.53 14.60
N ALA A 182 4.02 2.56 13.72
CA ALA A 182 5.03 1.50 13.84
C ALA A 182 6.28 1.81 13.00
N LEU A 183 6.10 2.33 11.78
CA LEU A 183 7.20 2.50 10.83
C LEU A 183 8.15 3.63 11.23
N LEU A 184 7.63 4.78 11.68
CA LEU A 184 8.49 5.90 12.07
C LEU A 184 9.44 5.51 13.23
N PRO A 185 8.97 5.01 14.37
CA PRO A 185 9.87 4.62 15.45
C PRO A 185 10.82 3.46 15.08
N ALA A 186 10.38 2.56 14.19
CA ALA A 186 11.26 1.50 13.68
C ALA A 186 12.44 2.07 12.86
N LEU A 187 12.17 2.99 11.94
CA LEU A 187 13.22 3.62 11.13
C LEU A 187 14.14 4.52 11.96
N GLU A 188 13.63 5.19 12.99
CA GLU A 188 14.44 5.96 13.93
C GLU A 188 15.40 5.07 14.73
N ALA A 189 14.89 3.92 15.22
CA ALA A 189 15.68 2.98 16.00
C ALA A 189 16.61 2.09 15.15
N LEU A 190 16.54 2.16 13.82
CA LEU A 190 17.32 1.31 12.91
C LEU A 190 18.85 1.56 13.05
N SER A 191 19.26 2.76 13.49
CA SER A 191 20.66 3.07 13.80
C SER A 191 21.23 2.22 14.94
N ASP A 192 20.35 1.76 15.85
CA ASP A 192 20.71 0.92 16.99
C ASP A 192 20.61 -0.59 16.66
N GLY A 193 20.28 -0.90 15.40
CA GLY A 193 20.20 -2.25 14.85
C GLY A 193 18.78 -2.78 14.73
N LEU A 194 18.66 -3.89 13.99
CA LEU A 194 17.37 -4.52 13.72
C LEU A 194 16.58 -4.93 14.96
N PRO A 195 17.20 -5.49 16.05
CA PRO A 195 16.44 -5.80 17.27
C PRO A 195 15.80 -4.58 17.94
N ALA A 196 16.50 -3.42 17.93
CA ALA A 196 15.94 -2.17 18.44
C ALA A 196 14.78 -1.68 17.56
N ALA A 197 14.95 -1.72 16.24
CA ALA A 197 13.91 -1.36 15.29
C ALA A 197 12.65 -2.25 15.42
N ALA A 198 12.83 -3.56 15.57
CA ALA A 198 11.72 -4.50 15.79
C ALA A 198 10.96 -4.20 17.10
N THR A 199 11.70 -3.95 18.18
CA THR A 199 11.09 -3.56 19.46
C THR A 199 10.29 -2.26 19.33
N ALA A 200 10.84 -1.27 18.63
CA ALA A 200 10.17 0.01 18.40
C ALA A 200 8.92 -0.15 17.51
N ALA A 201 9.02 -0.95 16.44
CA ALA A 201 7.89 -1.28 15.58
C ALA A 201 6.75 -1.94 16.35
N ARG A 202 7.06 -2.96 17.16
CA ARG A 202 6.06 -3.67 17.98
C ARG A 202 5.40 -2.73 18.98
N LYS A 203 6.18 -1.90 19.66
CA LYS A 203 5.64 -0.89 20.58
C LYS A 203 4.70 0.07 19.90
N GLY A 204 5.08 0.56 18.71
CA GLY A 204 4.24 1.44 17.90
C GLY A 204 2.94 0.76 17.44
N ALA A 205 3.00 -0.49 16.99
CA ALA A 205 1.82 -1.26 16.63
C ALA A 205 0.87 -1.45 17.83
N LEU A 206 1.39 -1.85 18.99
CA LEU A 206 0.60 -1.99 20.22
C LEU A 206 -0.01 -0.66 20.68
N TYR A 207 0.69 0.44 20.50
CA TYR A 207 0.16 1.77 20.83
C TYR A 207 -1.11 2.10 20.04
N THR A 208 -1.24 1.67 18.79
CA THR A 208 -2.46 1.90 17.99
C THR A 208 -3.71 1.31 18.62
N ALA A 209 -3.58 0.23 19.41
CA ALA A 209 -4.71 -0.38 20.11
C ALA A 209 -5.28 0.51 21.24
N SER A 210 -4.49 1.45 21.75
CA SER A 210 -4.94 2.42 22.77
C SER A 210 -5.63 3.65 22.17
N LEU A 211 -5.54 3.84 20.85
CA LEU A 211 -6.11 4.99 20.15
C LEU A 211 -7.59 4.74 19.83
N THR A 212 -8.44 5.60 20.32
CA THR A 212 -9.90 5.54 20.14
C THR A 212 -10.41 6.30 18.91
N SER A 213 -9.52 6.93 18.17
CA SER A 213 -9.84 7.61 16.91
C SER A 213 -8.75 7.38 15.89
N ALA A 214 -9.14 7.22 14.63
CA ALA A 214 -8.23 7.23 13.49
C ALA A 214 -8.50 8.49 12.65
N LYS A 215 -7.45 9.11 12.11
CA LYS A 215 -7.60 10.31 11.26
C LYS A 215 -7.36 10.02 9.79
N ALA A 216 -6.93 8.82 9.46
CA ALA A 216 -6.66 8.41 8.08
C ALA A 216 -7.22 7.01 7.80
N GLY A 217 -7.40 6.70 6.53
CA GLY A 217 -7.93 5.42 6.08
C GLY A 217 -9.40 5.20 6.45
N ARG A 218 -9.88 3.98 6.26
CA ARG A 218 -11.28 3.60 6.54
C ARG A 218 -11.61 3.63 8.02
N ALA A 219 -10.64 3.35 8.88
CA ALA A 219 -10.80 3.43 10.32
C ALA A 219 -11.27 4.81 10.83
N SER A 220 -11.07 5.89 10.05
CA SER A 220 -11.56 7.22 10.39
C SER A 220 -13.08 7.36 10.44
N TYR A 221 -13.81 6.41 9.86
CA TYR A 221 -15.28 6.35 9.88
C TYR A 221 -15.83 5.41 10.98
N ILE A 222 -14.95 4.76 11.73
CA ILE A 222 -15.30 3.78 12.78
C ILE A 222 -15.37 4.49 14.14
N ASN A 223 -16.33 4.10 14.97
CA ASN A 223 -16.48 4.69 16.29
C ASN A 223 -15.42 4.22 17.29
N ALA A 224 -15.21 5.01 18.36
CA ALA A 224 -14.19 4.77 19.37
C ALA A 224 -14.30 3.39 20.05
N GLU A 225 -15.51 2.88 20.28
CA GLU A 225 -15.74 1.61 20.95
C GLU A 225 -15.25 0.42 20.13
N GLN A 226 -15.42 0.49 18.80
CA GLN A 226 -14.97 -0.54 17.85
C GLN A 226 -13.46 -0.48 17.60
N LEU A 227 -12.83 0.68 17.74
CA LEU A 227 -11.37 0.83 17.55
C LEU A 227 -10.59 0.41 18.79
N ASN A 228 -11.14 0.62 19.98
CA ASN A 228 -10.44 0.39 21.24
C ASN A 228 -10.03 -1.08 21.42
N GLY A 229 -8.77 -1.29 21.81
CA GLY A 229 -8.21 -2.62 22.03
C GLY A 229 -7.78 -3.38 20.77
N HIS A 230 -7.95 -2.78 19.58
CA HIS A 230 -7.56 -3.41 18.31
C HIS A 230 -6.37 -2.70 17.69
N ILE A 231 -5.34 -3.48 17.33
CA ILE A 231 -4.16 -2.97 16.64
C ILE A 231 -4.54 -2.57 15.21
N ASP A 232 -3.93 -1.49 14.69
CA ASP A 232 -4.04 -1.15 13.27
C ASP A 232 -3.38 -2.22 12.40
N PRO A 233 -4.06 -2.75 11.36
CA PRO A 233 -3.51 -3.84 10.54
C PRO A 233 -2.24 -3.45 9.80
N GLY A 234 -2.11 -2.19 9.36
CA GLY A 234 -0.89 -1.69 8.72
C GLY A 234 0.29 -1.60 9.69
N ALA A 235 0.04 -1.14 10.92
CA ALA A 235 1.05 -1.10 11.99
C ALA A 235 1.49 -2.52 12.40
N GLU A 236 0.56 -3.47 12.47
CA GLU A 236 0.86 -4.89 12.73
C GLU A 236 1.73 -5.50 11.63
N ALA A 237 1.42 -5.21 10.35
CA ALA A 237 2.23 -5.68 9.22
C ALA A 237 3.69 -5.18 9.33
N VAL A 238 3.88 -3.91 9.66
CA VAL A 238 5.21 -3.32 9.89
C VAL A 238 5.93 -4.03 11.05
N ALA A 239 5.25 -4.25 12.17
CA ALA A 239 5.85 -4.89 13.33
C ALA A 239 6.32 -6.32 13.01
N ARG A 240 5.49 -7.13 12.36
CA ARG A 240 5.83 -8.50 11.94
C ARG A 240 7.03 -8.52 10.99
N LEU A 241 7.09 -7.57 10.05
CA LEU A 241 8.21 -7.46 9.12
C LEU A 241 9.52 -7.20 9.88
N PHE A 242 9.56 -6.20 10.77
CA PHE A 242 10.77 -5.88 11.53
C PHE A 242 11.16 -6.97 12.52
N GLU A 243 10.20 -7.66 13.15
CA GLU A 243 10.47 -8.82 14.03
C GLU A 243 11.11 -9.97 13.26
N HIS A 244 10.63 -10.25 12.06
CA HIS A 244 11.25 -11.27 11.20
C HIS A 244 12.66 -10.87 10.77
N LEU A 245 12.88 -9.62 10.42
CA LEU A 245 14.21 -9.12 10.03
C LEU A 245 15.22 -9.13 11.19
N ALA A 246 14.74 -9.16 12.43
CA ALA A 246 15.57 -9.21 13.63
C ALA A 246 15.84 -10.63 14.14
N SER A 247 15.14 -11.65 13.60
CA SER A 247 15.31 -13.07 13.98
C SER A 247 16.44 -13.72 13.21
#